data_d5c2a1648330d2d64d65d84ea0210e7d
#
_entry.id   d5c2a1648330d2d64d65d84ea0210e7d
#
_cell.length_a   1.000
_cell.length_b   1.000
_cell.length_c   1.000
_cell.angle_alpha   90.00
_cell.angle_beta   90.00
_cell.angle_gamma   90.00
#
_symmetry.space_group_name_H-M   'P 1'
#
loop_
_entity.id
_entity.type
_entity.pdbx_description
1 polymer ?
#
loop_
_entity_poly.entity_id
_entity_poly.type
_entity_poly.pdbx_seq_one_letter_code
_entity_poly.pdbx_strand_id
1 'polypeptide(L)'
;MGELLESLRLGITPGVIVLIYLIIIKVIDTKKESNAVKINKEVTECFHKLNSFLDYITKDILNDAEEKRDYAIKNSFKTFANSIIRHATSVVVINNIDNNKENIIENIHYIVESNYYRLYNSMFLYKICGYIKPEWKTEISEDVVEIIYNDEFSKEEKLYNINNKINIKIDGYISIVMKQCYTYVG
;
A
#
# COMPACT_ATOMS: atom_id res chain seq x y z
N MET A 1 -16.22 -0.32 25.06
CA MET A 1 -14.86 -0.23 25.61
C MET A 1 -13.80 -0.60 24.60
N GLY A 2 -14.03 -1.57 23.69
CA GLY A 2 -13.09 -1.94 22.64
C GLY A 2 -12.82 -0.82 21.62
N GLU A 3 -13.85 -0.12 21.17
CA GLU A 3 -13.75 0.98 20.19
C GLU A 3 -12.96 2.20 20.72
N LEU A 4 -13.07 2.48 22.02
CA LEU A 4 -12.29 3.55 22.67
C LEU A 4 -10.78 3.21 22.74
N LEU A 5 -10.46 1.95 22.91
CA LEU A 5 -9.07 1.45 22.90
C LEU A 5 -8.47 1.43 21.47
N GLU A 6 -9.30 1.21 20.45
CA GLU A 6 -8.87 1.26 19.06
C GLU A 6 -8.63 2.70 18.59
N SER A 7 -9.47 3.65 19.00
CA SER A 7 -9.25 5.08 18.71
C SER A 7 -8.01 5.66 19.43
N LEU A 8 -7.67 5.14 20.61
CA LEU A 8 -6.42 5.46 21.31
C LEU A 8 -5.18 4.90 20.57
N ARG A 9 -5.31 3.79 19.88
CA ARG A 9 -4.25 3.21 19.03
C ARG A 9 -3.98 4.02 17.76
N LEU A 10 -4.98 4.79 17.30
CA LEU A 10 -4.88 5.66 16.11
C LEU A 10 -4.25 7.04 16.42
N GLY A 11 -3.73 7.26 17.60
CA GLY A 11 -2.95 8.48 17.92
C GLY A 11 -3.78 9.70 18.28
N ILE A 12 -5.09 9.54 18.57
CA ILE A 12 -5.89 10.61 19.18
C ILE A 12 -5.35 10.82 20.59
N THR A 13 -4.70 11.95 20.82
CA THR A 13 -4.04 12.22 22.09
C THR A 13 -5.05 12.13 23.24
N PRO A 14 -4.68 11.48 24.39
CA PRO A 14 -5.54 11.41 25.58
C PRO A 14 -6.10 12.75 26.01
N GLY A 15 -5.39 13.85 25.66
CA GLY A 15 -5.82 15.22 25.93
C GLY A 15 -7.13 15.62 25.25
N VAL A 16 -7.41 15.15 24.03
CA VAL A 16 -8.67 15.47 23.34
C VAL A 16 -9.87 14.79 24.01
N ILE A 17 -9.71 13.53 24.44
CA ILE A 17 -10.75 12.79 25.15
C ILE A 17 -11.04 13.42 26.50
N VAL A 18 -10.00 13.80 27.24
CA VAL A 18 -10.11 14.50 28.52
C VAL A 18 -10.78 15.86 28.35
N LEU A 19 -10.43 16.60 27.30
CA LEU A 19 -11.02 17.92 27.00
C LEU A 19 -12.51 17.82 26.69
N ILE A 20 -12.91 16.82 25.87
CA ILE A 20 -14.32 16.53 25.59
C ILE A 20 -15.08 16.14 26.85
N TYR A 21 -14.50 15.29 27.70
CA TYR A 21 -15.09 14.88 28.97
C TYR A 21 -15.28 16.07 29.93
N LEU A 22 -14.29 16.95 30.06
CA LEU A 22 -14.35 18.16 30.87
C LEU A 22 -15.37 19.17 30.35
N ILE A 23 -15.54 19.31 29.03
CA ILE A 23 -16.57 20.14 28.41
C ILE A 23 -17.96 19.59 28.75
N ILE A 24 -18.17 18.28 28.65
CA ILE A 24 -19.42 17.62 28.98
C ILE A 24 -19.74 17.82 30.46
N ILE A 25 -18.81 17.61 31.38
CA ILE A 25 -19.02 17.82 32.83
C ILE A 25 -19.33 19.29 33.11
N LYS A 26 -18.58 20.23 32.52
CA LYS A 26 -18.82 21.66 32.75
C LYS A 26 -20.18 22.14 32.24
N VAL A 27 -20.69 21.58 31.14
CA VAL A 27 -22.03 21.84 30.61
C VAL A 27 -23.09 21.28 31.54
N ILE A 28 -22.88 20.09 32.13
CA ILE A 28 -23.80 19.47 33.10
C ILE A 28 -23.82 20.24 34.41
N ASP A 29 -22.68 20.66 34.94
CA ASP A 29 -22.60 21.35 36.26
C ASP A 29 -23.12 22.79 36.21
N THR A 30 -22.97 23.50 35.08
CA THR A 30 -23.43 24.91 34.96
C THR A 30 -24.98 25.03 34.84
N LYS A 31 -25.70 23.96 34.58
CA LYS A 31 -27.15 24.00 34.30
C LYS A 31 -28.03 23.20 35.22
N LYS A 32 -27.60 22.88 36.41
CA LYS A 32 -28.41 22.16 37.42
C LYS A 32 -29.71 22.86 37.84
N GLU A 33 -29.93 24.12 37.45
CA GLU A 33 -31.05 24.91 37.94
C GLU A 33 -32.17 25.22 36.94
N SER A 34 -32.13 24.77 35.69
CA SER A 34 -33.14 25.15 34.70
C SER A 34 -33.58 24.02 33.79
N ASN A 35 -34.81 23.58 33.98
CA ASN A 35 -35.67 22.81 33.05
C ASN A 35 -35.04 21.56 32.37
N ALA A 36 -35.32 20.39 32.91
CA ALA A 36 -34.91 19.06 32.43
C ALA A 36 -35.10 18.83 30.91
N VAL A 37 -36.11 19.43 30.29
CA VAL A 37 -36.43 19.32 28.87
C VAL A 37 -35.41 20.09 28.01
N LYS A 38 -34.97 21.27 28.45
CA LYS A 38 -34.02 22.11 27.74
C LYS A 38 -32.62 21.52 27.79
N ILE A 39 -32.26 20.93 28.93
CA ILE A 39 -30.98 20.22 29.12
C ILE A 39 -30.89 19.00 28.21
N ASN A 40 -31.96 18.20 28.11
CA ASN A 40 -31.99 17.04 27.22
C ASN A 40 -31.81 17.42 25.76
N LYS A 41 -32.42 18.50 25.29
CA LYS A 41 -32.26 18.96 23.89
C LYS A 41 -30.83 19.42 23.60
N GLU A 42 -30.26 20.23 24.51
CA GLU A 42 -28.88 20.74 24.32
C GLU A 42 -27.82 19.63 24.43
N VAL A 43 -28.04 18.65 25.32
CA VAL A 43 -27.19 17.45 25.43
C VAL A 43 -27.28 16.62 24.16
N THR A 44 -28.49 16.41 23.64
CA THR A 44 -28.69 15.67 22.38
C THR A 44 -28.00 16.39 21.20
N GLU A 45 -28.14 17.70 21.09
CA GLU A 45 -27.46 18.49 20.05
C GLU A 45 -25.92 18.44 20.20
N CYS A 46 -25.40 18.44 21.42
CA CYS A 46 -23.99 18.28 21.70
C CYS A 46 -23.47 16.91 21.30
N PHE A 47 -24.23 15.83 21.58
CA PHE A 47 -23.91 14.48 21.14
C PHE A 47 -23.94 14.34 19.63
N HIS A 48 -24.92 14.94 18.95
CA HIS A 48 -24.93 14.93 17.47
C HIS A 48 -23.73 15.66 16.87
N LYS A 49 -23.36 16.82 17.42
CA LYS A 49 -22.16 17.55 16.96
C LYS A 49 -20.88 16.76 17.23
N LEU A 50 -20.80 16.11 18.40
CA LEU A 50 -19.66 15.27 18.75
C LEU A 50 -19.53 14.07 17.82
N ASN A 51 -20.62 13.38 17.54
CA ASN A 51 -20.63 12.25 16.61
C ASN A 51 -20.22 12.69 15.19
N SER A 52 -20.79 13.80 14.70
CA SER A 52 -20.42 14.34 13.39
C SER A 52 -18.93 14.72 13.32
N PHE A 53 -18.37 15.23 14.40
CA PHE A 53 -16.94 15.56 14.49
C PHE A 53 -16.07 14.30 14.54
N LEU A 54 -16.49 13.28 15.29
CA LEU A 54 -15.79 11.99 15.34
C LEU A 54 -15.84 11.27 13.98
N ASP A 55 -17.00 11.29 13.32
CA ASP A 55 -17.14 10.73 11.97
C ASP A 55 -16.23 11.45 10.96
N TYR A 56 -16.14 12.78 11.03
CA TYR A 56 -15.25 13.56 10.17
C TYR A 56 -13.78 13.20 10.42
N ILE A 57 -13.33 13.22 11.68
CA ILE A 57 -11.92 12.87 12.01
C ILE A 57 -11.61 11.42 11.61
N THR A 58 -12.54 10.49 11.90
CA THR A 58 -12.35 9.08 11.56
C THR A 58 -12.19 8.89 10.06
N LYS A 59 -13.05 9.57 9.28
CA LYS A 59 -12.98 9.53 7.82
C LYS A 59 -11.69 10.14 7.27
N ASP A 60 -11.23 11.25 7.83
CA ASP A 60 -10.01 11.92 7.43
C ASP A 60 -8.77 11.04 7.72
N ILE A 61 -8.70 10.45 8.91
CA ILE A 61 -7.64 9.52 9.31
C ILE A 61 -7.63 8.27 8.43
N LEU A 62 -8.80 7.70 8.12
CA LEU A 62 -8.90 6.53 7.26
C LEU A 62 -8.43 6.84 5.85
N ASN A 63 -8.85 7.98 5.28
CA ASN A 63 -8.41 8.42 3.95
C ASN A 63 -6.88 8.59 3.89
N ASP A 64 -6.27 9.27 4.88
CA ASP A 64 -4.81 9.45 4.95
C ASP A 64 -4.07 8.10 5.08
N ALA A 65 -4.60 7.18 5.87
CA ALA A 65 -4.04 5.83 6.01
C ALA A 65 -4.14 5.02 4.71
N GLU A 66 -5.26 5.14 3.99
CA GLU A 66 -5.45 4.50 2.68
C GLU A 66 -4.50 5.06 1.63
N GLU A 67 -4.37 6.39 1.53
CA GLU A 67 -3.43 7.03 0.60
C GLU A 67 -1.99 6.61 0.86
N LYS A 68 -1.58 6.57 2.14
CA LYS A 68 -0.23 6.11 2.54
C LYS A 68 0.00 4.64 2.19
N ARG A 69 -0.99 3.78 2.42
CA ARG A 69 -0.93 2.36 2.03
C ARG A 69 -0.77 2.23 0.51
N ASP A 70 -1.61 2.92 -0.24
CA ASP A 70 -1.62 2.87 -1.71
C ASP A 70 -0.30 3.37 -2.30
N TYR A 71 0.23 4.46 -1.76
CA TYR A 71 1.54 4.96 -2.12
C TYR A 71 2.65 3.93 -1.84
N ALA A 72 2.62 3.30 -0.67
CA ALA A 72 3.60 2.30 -0.29
C ALA A 72 3.53 1.04 -1.18
N ILE A 73 2.33 0.59 -1.53
CA ILE A 73 2.13 -0.51 -2.49
C ILE A 73 2.76 -0.16 -3.83
N LYS A 74 2.36 0.96 -4.43
CA LYS A 74 2.87 1.41 -5.73
C LYS A 74 4.39 1.56 -5.73
N ASN A 75 4.94 2.16 -4.68
CA ASN A 75 6.38 2.38 -4.55
C ASN A 75 7.16 1.06 -4.41
N SER A 76 6.65 0.10 -3.65
CA SER A 76 7.27 -1.22 -3.50
C SER A 76 7.31 -1.99 -4.83
N PHE A 77 6.22 -1.97 -5.59
CA PHE A 77 6.17 -2.57 -6.93
C PHE A 77 7.10 -1.87 -7.92
N LYS A 78 7.17 -0.54 -7.90
CA LYS A 78 8.12 0.22 -8.74
C LYS A 78 9.56 -0.08 -8.38
N THR A 79 9.88 -0.23 -7.09
CA THR A 79 11.21 -0.62 -6.64
C THR A 79 11.57 -2.02 -7.13
N PHE A 80 10.62 -2.96 -7.07
CA PHE A 80 10.77 -4.30 -7.63
C PHE A 80 11.06 -4.25 -9.14
N ALA A 81 10.24 -3.53 -9.92
CA ALA A 81 10.43 -3.36 -11.36
C ALA A 81 11.81 -2.76 -11.69
N ASN A 82 12.15 -1.64 -11.06
CA ASN A 82 13.40 -0.93 -11.33
C ASN A 82 14.65 -1.78 -11.04
N SER A 83 14.60 -2.61 -10.00
CA SER A 83 15.69 -3.52 -9.65
C SER A 83 15.91 -4.55 -10.76
N ILE A 84 14.84 -5.13 -11.30
CA ILE A 84 14.90 -6.12 -12.38
C ILE A 84 15.34 -5.48 -13.69
N ILE A 85 14.72 -4.35 -14.07
CA ILE A 85 15.06 -3.61 -15.29
C ILE A 85 16.55 -3.25 -15.27
N ARG A 86 17.03 -2.69 -14.17
CA ARG A 86 18.43 -2.30 -14.03
C ARG A 86 19.39 -3.49 -14.23
N HIS A 87 19.05 -4.64 -13.66
CA HIS A 87 19.88 -5.84 -13.79
C HIS A 87 19.82 -6.38 -15.21
N ALA A 88 18.63 -6.57 -15.78
CA ALA A 88 18.44 -7.09 -17.12
C ALA A 88 19.11 -6.20 -18.18
N THR A 89 18.99 -4.88 -18.04
CA THR A 89 19.66 -3.93 -18.94
C THR A 89 21.18 -3.99 -18.81
N SER A 90 21.71 -4.21 -17.61
CA SER A 90 23.17 -4.39 -17.45
C SER A 90 23.68 -5.63 -18.17
N VAL A 91 22.93 -6.73 -18.15
CA VAL A 91 23.25 -7.96 -18.89
C VAL A 91 23.31 -7.70 -20.39
N VAL A 92 22.31 -7.00 -20.94
CA VAL A 92 22.27 -6.65 -22.39
C VAL A 92 23.45 -5.73 -22.78
N VAL A 93 23.88 -4.84 -21.86
CA VAL A 93 24.99 -3.88 -22.16
C VAL A 93 26.35 -4.56 -22.19
N ILE A 94 26.59 -5.55 -21.31
CA ILE A 94 27.92 -6.17 -21.12
C ILE A 94 28.38 -7.06 -22.30
N ASN A 95 27.53 -7.34 -23.30
CA ASN A 95 27.87 -7.98 -24.59
C ASN A 95 28.52 -9.39 -24.56
N ASN A 96 28.45 -10.13 -23.47
CA ASN A 96 28.98 -11.50 -23.39
C ASN A 96 27.88 -12.55 -23.17
N ILE A 97 26.74 -12.33 -23.87
CA ILE A 97 25.52 -13.11 -23.66
C ILE A 97 25.71 -14.57 -24.09
N ASP A 98 26.48 -14.84 -25.14
CA ASP A 98 26.54 -16.17 -25.74
C ASP A 98 27.44 -17.16 -24.98
N ASN A 99 28.49 -16.69 -24.33
CA ASN A 99 29.46 -17.57 -23.67
C ASN A 99 29.05 -18.10 -22.30
N ASN A 100 27.92 -17.66 -21.74
CA ASN A 100 27.54 -17.98 -20.36
C ASN A 100 26.01 -18.03 -20.15
N LYS A 101 25.28 -18.53 -21.14
CA LYS A 101 23.81 -18.49 -21.19
C LYS A 101 23.14 -19.04 -19.93
N GLU A 102 23.55 -20.22 -19.47
CA GLU A 102 22.96 -20.87 -18.27
C GLU A 102 23.16 -20.00 -17.03
N ASN A 103 24.36 -19.51 -16.78
CA ASN A 103 24.65 -18.65 -15.62
C ASN A 103 23.88 -17.33 -15.67
N ILE A 104 23.66 -16.76 -16.86
CA ILE A 104 22.87 -15.53 -17.02
C ILE A 104 21.41 -15.80 -16.69
N ILE A 105 20.84 -16.89 -17.18
CA ILE A 105 19.47 -17.29 -16.89
C ILE A 105 19.29 -17.53 -15.40
N GLU A 106 20.16 -18.31 -14.78
CA GLU A 106 20.11 -18.56 -13.33
C GLU A 106 20.21 -17.26 -12.52
N ASN A 107 21.09 -16.34 -12.93
CA ASN A 107 21.25 -15.06 -12.26
C ASN A 107 20.00 -14.17 -12.40
N ILE A 108 19.37 -14.16 -13.59
CA ILE A 108 18.09 -13.45 -13.78
C ILE A 108 17.02 -14.03 -12.85
N HIS A 109 16.85 -15.36 -12.82
CA HIS A 109 15.91 -16.03 -11.94
C HIS A 109 16.17 -15.68 -10.46
N TYR A 110 17.42 -15.75 -10.02
CA TYR A 110 17.82 -15.41 -8.67
C TYR A 110 17.49 -13.95 -8.30
N ILE A 111 17.79 -13.01 -9.18
CA ILE A 111 17.52 -11.58 -8.95
C ILE A 111 16.01 -11.31 -8.89
N VAL A 112 15.24 -11.88 -9.80
CA VAL A 112 13.77 -11.74 -9.79
C VAL A 112 13.20 -12.34 -8.51
N GLU A 113 13.61 -13.55 -8.15
CA GLU A 113 13.14 -14.21 -6.94
C GLU A 113 13.50 -13.45 -5.65
N SER A 114 14.75 -13.02 -5.53
CA SER A 114 15.21 -12.23 -4.36
C SER A 114 14.43 -10.93 -4.21
N ASN A 115 14.16 -10.22 -5.31
CA ASN A 115 13.38 -8.99 -5.28
C ASN A 115 11.88 -9.25 -5.06
N TYR A 116 11.36 -10.39 -5.55
CA TYR A 116 9.99 -10.83 -5.25
C TYR A 116 9.78 -11.05 -3.75
N TYR A 117 10.72 -11.72 -3.07
CA TYR A 117 10.61 -11.89 -1.62
C TYR A 117 10.72 -10.57 -0.85
N ARG A 118 11.50 -9.61 -1.34
CA ARG A 118 11.53 -8.26 -0.75
C ARG A 118 10.18 -7.55 -0.92
N LEU A 119 9.59 -7.63 -2.11
CA LEU A 119 8.25 -7.12 -2.36
C LEU A 119 7.23 -7.78 -1.43
N TYR A 120 7.20 -9.12 -1.36
CA TYR A 120 6.30 -9.88 -0.50
C TYR A 120 6.42 -9.46 0.97
N ASN A 121 7.64 -9.36 1.48
CA ASN A 121 7.89 -8.95 2.87
C ASN A 121 7.48 -7.49 3.13
N SER A 122 7.67 -6.59 2.17
CA SER A 122 7.21 -5.20 2.31
C SER A 122 5.67 -5.10 2.41
N MET A 123 4.95 -5.99 1.74
CA MET A 123 3.48 -6.05 1.78
C MET A 123 2.93 -6.71 3.04
N PHE A 124 3.75 -7.44 3.80
CA PHE A 124 3.34 -8.07 5.06
C PHE A 124 2.86 -7.05 6.10
N LEU A 125 3.50 -5.88 6.15
CA LEU A 125 3.13 -4.78 7.05
C LEU A 125 1.69 -4.29 6.82
N TYR A 126 1.20 -4.42 5.60
CA TYR A 126 -0.15 -4.00 5.20
C TYR A 126 -1.15 -5.16 5.19
N LYS A 127 -0.74 -6.38 5.59
CA LYS A 127 -1.56 -7.61 5.57
C LYS A 127 -2.11 -7.96 4.17
N ILE A 128 -1.40 -7.57 3.13
CA ILE A 128 -1.80 -7.79 1.72
C ILE A 128 -0.87 -8.72 0.95
N CYS A 129 0.11 -9.32 1.61
CA CYS A 129 1.02 -10.30 0.99
C CYS A 129 0.30 -11.48 0.34
N GLY A 130 -0.88 -11.88 0.85
CA GLY A 130 -1.70 -12.94 0.25
C GLY A 130 -2.25 -12.61 -1.15
N TYR A 131 -2.18 -11.36 -1.59
CA TYR A 131 -2.60 -10.94 -2.93
C TYR A 131 -1.46 -10.96 -3.95
N ILE A 132 -0.21 -11.17 -3.49
CA ILE A 132 0.97 -11.27 -4.34
C ILE A 132 1.14 -12.72 -4.77
N LYS A 133 0.96 -12.97 -6.06
CA LYS A 133 0.95 -14.32 -6.60
C LYS A 133 2.38 -14.83 -6.86
N PRO A 134 2.70 -16.06 -6.43
CA PRO A 134 4.03 -16.65 -6.66
C PRO A 134 4.40 -16.77 -8.14
N GLU A 135 3.42 -16.93 -9.03
CA GLU A 135 3.60 -17.06 -10.48
C GLU A 135 4.23 -15.82 -11.11
N TRP A 136 4.01 -14.63 -10.52
CA TRP A 136 4.54 -13.36 -11.07
C TRP A 136 6.05 -13.33 -11.18
N LYS A 137 6.78 -13.98 -10.27
CA LYS A 137 8.24 -14.08 -10.37
C LYS A 137 8.69 -14.90 -11.58
N THR A 138 7.98 -16.00 -11.87
CA THR A 138 8.25 -16.86 -13.03
C THR A 138 7.93 -16.12 -14.32
N GLU A 139 6.74 -15.52 -14.42
CA GLU A 139 6.31 -14.76 -15.58
C GLU A 139 7.27 -13.62 -15.94
N ILE A 140 7.81 -12.91 -14.95
CA ILE A 140 8.75 -11.82 -15.19
C ILE A 140 10.12 -12.35 -15.62
N SER A 141 10.63 -13.41 -14.98
CA SER A 141 11.93 -13.95 -15.34
C SER A 141 11.94 -14.57 -16.74
N GLU A 142 10.86 -15.27 -17.11
CA GLU A 142 10.68 -15.82 -18.45
C GLU A 142 10.65 -14.72 -19.52
N ASP A 143 9.87 -13.65 -19.31
CA ASP A 143 9.82 -12.52 -20.22
C ASP A 143 11.18 -11.84 -20.40
N VAL A 144 11.91 -11.65 -19.32
CA VAL A 144 13.25 -11.03 -19.39
C VAL A 144 14.22 -11.92 -20.18
N VAL A 145 14.22 -13.22 -19.90
CA VAL A 145 15.07 -14.19 -20.60
C VAL A 145 14.71 -14.25 -22.09
N GLU A 146 13.41 -14.32 -22.41
CA GLU A 146 12.93 -14.29 -23.79
C GLU A 146 13.44 -13.08 -24.56
N ILE A 147 13.34 -11.89 -24.00
CA ILE A 147 13.79 -10.65 -24.66
C ILE A 147 15.31 -10.63 -24.82
N ILE A 148 16.08 -11.04 -23.81
CA ILE A 148 17.54 -11.03 -23.86
C ILE A 148 18.06 -11.95 -24.96
N TYR A 149 17.45 -13.12 -25.13
CA TYR A 149 17.87 -14.13 -26.10
C TYR A 149 17.08 -14.11 -27.40
N ASN A 150 16.28 -13.09 -27.64
CA ASN A 150 15.64 -12.90 -28.95
C ASN A 150 16.66 -12.32 -29.94
N ASP A 151 17.05 -13.14 -30.92
CA ASP A 151 18.04 -12.77 -31.93
C ASP A 151 17.53 -11.76 -32.97
N GLU A 152 16.19 -11.60 -33.08
CA GLU A 152 15.56 -10.63 -33.96
C GLU A 152 15.65 -9.19 -33.43
N PHE A 153 15.88 -9.01 -32.13
CA PHE A 153 15.93 -7.69 -31.50
C PHE A 153 17.37 -7.13 -31.50
N SER A 154 17.51 -5.91 -31.99
CA SER A 154 18.68 -5.09 -31.73
C SER A 154 18.89 -4.86 -30.24
N LYS A 155 20.09 -4.42 -29.86
CA LYS A 155 20.40 -4.09 -28.47
C LYS A 155 19.45 -3.02 -27.91
N GLU A 156 19.17 -2.01 -28.68
CA GLU A 156 18.27 -0.90 -28.33
C GLU A 156 16.83 -1.40 -28.15
N GLU A 157 16.37 -2.28 -29.03
CA GLU A 157 15.05 -2.89 -28.92
C GLU A 157 14.93 -3.80 -27.69
N LYS A 158 15.97 -4.57 -27.36
CA LYS A 158 16.01 -5.36 -26.12
C LYS A 158 15.85 -4.47 -24.89
N LEU A 159 16.61 -3.38 -24.79
CA LEU A 159 16.55 -2.42 -23.70
C LEU A 159 15.14 -1.79 -23.57
N TYR A 160 14.58 -1.38 -24.70
CA TYR A 160 13.23 -0.82 -24.74
C TYR A 160 12.17 -1.85 -24.31
N ASN A 161 12.22 -3.06 -24.87
CA ASN A 161 11.25 -4.12 -24.62
C ASN A 161 11.30 -4.60 -23.17
N ILE A 162 12.48 -4.76 -22.56
CA ILE A 162 12.62 -5.08 -21.14
C ILE A 162 11.90 -4.04 -20.27
N ASN A 163 12.21 -2.76 -20.51
CA ASN A 163 11.62 -1.67 -19.73
C ASN A 163 10.11 -1.63 -19.90
N ASN A 164 9.62 -1.69 -21.10
CA ASN A 164 8.20 -1.60 -21.44
C ASN A 164 7.41 -2.80 -20.90
N LYS A 165 7.86 -4.02 -21.19
CA LYS A 165 7.14 -5.26 -20.81
C LYS A 165 7.04 -5.42 -19.29
N ILE A 166 8.14 -5.13 -18.57
CA ILE A 166 8.13 -5.19 -17.09
C ILE A 166 7.18 -4.13 -16.52
N ASN A 167 7.23 -2.89 -16.97
CA ASN A 167 6.36 -1.84 -16.43
C ASN A 167 4.89 -2.14 -16.68
N ILE A 168 4.52 -2.62 -17.86
CA ILE A 168 3.12 -3.01 -18.16
C ILE A 168 2.63 -4.13 -17.23
N LYS A 169 3.45 -5.17 -17.01
CA LYS A 169 3.09 -6.25 -16.06
C LYS A 169 2.95 -5.73 -14.64
N ILE A 170 3.89 -4.92 -14.19
CA ILE A 170 3.87 -4.35 -12.84
C ILE A 170 2.64 -3.48 -12.61
N ASP A 171 2.26 -2.65 -13.57
CA ASP A 171 1.04 -1.85 -13.49
C ASP A 171 -0.22 -2.74 -13.43
N GLY A 172 -0.23 -3.85 -14.17
CA GLY A 172 -1.26 -4.87 -14.06
C GLY A 172 -1.32 -5.51 -12.67
N TYR A 173 -0.18 -5.87 -12.09
CA TYR A 173 -0.11 -6.47 -10.75
C TYR A 173 -0.54 -5.47 -9.66
N ILE A 174 -0.13 -4.22 -9.75
CA ILE A 174 -0.59 -3.14 -8.87
C ILE A 174 -2.12 -3.04 -8.94
N SER A 175 -2.69 -3.02 -10.13
CA SER A 175 -4.15 -2.93 -10.33
C SER A 175 -4.89 -4.09 -9.68
N ILE A 176 -4.36 -5.32 -9.75
CA ILE A 176 -4.95 -6.50 -9.11
C ILE A 176 -4.92 -6.36 -7.59
N VAL A 177 -3.76 -6.00 -7.01
CA VAL A 177 -3.60 -5.84 -5.56
C VAL A 177 -4.49 -4.72 -5.04
N MET A 178 -4.48 -3.57 -5.70
CA MET A 178 -5.30 -2.41 -5.32
C MET A 178 -6.79 -2.76 -5.33
N LYS A 179 -7.27 -3.41 -6.40
CA LYS A 179 -8.68 -3.84 -6.48
C LYS A 179 -9.07 -4.75 -5.30
N GLN A 180 -8.20 -5.66 -4.91
CA GLN A 180 -8.47 -6.56 -3.77
C GLN A 180 -8.46 -5.83 -2.43
N CYS A 181 -7.60 -4.81 -2.26
CA CYS A 181 -7.59 -3.99 -1.05
C CYS A 181 -8.91 -3.24 -0.82
N TYR A 182 -9.62 -2.87 -1.88
CA TYR A 182 -10.89 -2.13 -1.78
C TYR A 182 -12.14 -3.03 -1.75
N THR A 183 -12.04 -4.29 -2.17
CA THR A 183 -13.19 -5.21 -2.18
C THR A 183 -13.56 -5.72 -0.78
N TYR A 184 -12.68 -5.56 0.21
CA TYR A 184 -12.90 -6.01 1.60
C TYR A 184 -13.44 -4.94 2.55
N VAL A 185 -13.80 -3.77 2.05
CA VAL A 185 -14.34 -2.64 2.86
C VAL A 185 -15.88 -2.52 2.69
N GLY A 186 -16.51 -3.56 2.17
CA GLY A 186 -17.97 -3.66 1.99
C GLY A 186 -18.64 -4.55 3.03
#